data_077c9492132ad4c785d8d4bfac9eebc8
#
_entry.id   077c9492132ad4c785d8d4bfac9eebc8
#
_cell.length_a   1.000
_cell.length_b   1.000
_cell.length_c   1.000
_cell.angle_alpha   90.00
_cell.angle_beta   90.00
_cell.angle_gamma   90.00
#
_symmetry.space_group_name_H-M   'P 1'
#
loop_
_entity.id
_entity.type
_entity.pdbx_description
1 polymer ?
#
loop_
_entity_poly.entity_id
_entity_poly.type
_entity_poly.pdbx_seq_one_letter_code
_entity_poly.pdbx_strand_id
1 'polypeptide(L)'
;MKFLSRLLAAFTATALLASAAQAAPIVLATKGFTEQHILSAMTTMYLQKKGFQVQPKTNIAAVISRNAMVNNQIDITWEYTGTSLIIFNKIDKRMTPQESYDTVKRLDAKLGLVWLKPADMNNTYAFAMQRERAEKEGITTLSQMVERMDYLREHDPKNNWLLGLDLEFAGRSDGMKPLQQTYSMHLDRPQIRQMDPGLVYNAIRDGFVDAGLIYTTDGRVKGFDLKVLEDDKGFFPSYAVTPVVRKPILDANPGLDDALNTLSGLLNNDVISTLNAKVDIDHESPQKVAREFLQQHKLL
;
A
#
# COMPACT_ATOMS: atom_id res chain seq x y z
N MET A 1 -49.07 -38.55 45.15
CA MET A 1 -48.83 -38.13 43.77
C MET A 1 -48.49 -36.65 43.66
N LYS A 2 -47.60 -36.09 44.48
CA LYS A 2 -47.17 -34.68 44.43
C LYS A 2 -45.65 -34.48 44.50
N PHE A 3 -44.84 -35.57 44.43
CA PHE A 3 -43.40 -35.53 44.54
C PHE A 3 -42.65 -35.77 43.22
N LEU A 4 -43.32 -36.28 42.17
CA LEU A 4 -42.66 -36.53 40.86
C LEU A 4 -42.71 -35.34 39.88
N SER A 5 -43.47 -34.29 40.18
CA SER A 5 -43.61 -33.12 39.24
C SER A 5 -42.56 -32.03 39.47
N ARG A 6 -41.74 -32.15 40.53
CA ARG A 6 -40.69 -31.13 40.82
C ARG A 6 -39.31 -31.47 40.32
N LEU A 7 -39.05 -32.68 39.88
CA LEU A 7 -37.75 -33.14 39.34
C LEU A 7 -37.62 -32.96 37.81
N LEU A 8 -38.72 -32.77 37.10
CA LEU A 8 -38.65 -32.55 35.63
C LEU A 8 -38.47 -31.07 35.23
N ALA A 9 -38.69 -30.13 36.13
CA ALA A 9 -38.54 -28.71 35.85
C ALA A 9 -37.10 -28.18 36.07
N ALA A 10 -36.18 -28.95 36.69
CA ALA A 10 -34.81 -28.55 36.96
C ALA A 10 -33.84 -28.98 35.85
N PHE A 11 -34.22 -29.85 34.91
CA PHE A 11 -33.34 -30.34 33.83
C PHE A 11 -33.48 -29.55 32.51
N THR A 12 -34.50 -28.68 32.38
CA THR A 12 -34.73 -27.86 31.17
C THR A 12 -34.15 -26.46 31.23
N ALA A 13 -33.60 -26.05 32.35
CA ALA A 13 -33.05 -24.69 32.50
C ALA A 13 -31.54 -24.57 32.28
N THR A 14 -30.80 -25.68 32.06
CA THR A 14 -29.33 -25.66 31.89
C THR A 14 -28.87 -25.78 30.43
N ALA A 15 -29.80 -25.86 29.47
CA ALA A 15 -29.46 -26.09 28.05
C ALA A 15 -29.44 -24.81 27.17
N LEU A 16 -29.58 -23.61 27.74
CA LEU A 16 -29.81 -22.39 26.94
C LEU A 16 -28.80 -21.24 27.18
N LEU A 17 -27.60 -21.51 27.67
CA LEU A 17 -26.56 -20.48 27.83
C LEU A 17 -25.21 -20.89 27.23
N ALA A 18 -25.22 -21.67 26.16
CA ALA A 18 -24.13 -21.64 25.22
C ALA A 18 -24.36 -20.42 24.29
N SER A 19 -24.35 -19.22 24.82
CA SER A 19 -24.07 -18.03 24.00
C SER A 19 -22.72 -18.29 23.38
N ALA A 20 -22.71 -18.70 22.10
CA ALA A 20 -21.49 -18.70 21.32
C ALA A 20 -20.89 -17.31 21.50
N ALA A 21 -19.83 -17.21 22.28
CA ALA A 21 -19.07 -15.97 22.39
C ALA A 21 -18.62 -15.64 20.96
N GLN A 22 -19.37 -14.78 20.29
CA GLN A 22 -19.08 -14.37 18.94
C GLN A 22 -17.73 -13.68 19.01
N ALA A 23 -16.72 -14.30 18.39
CA ALA A 23 -15.39 -13.73 18.37
C ALA A 23 -15.48 -12.28 17.85
N ALA A 24 -14.79 -11.36 18.52
CA ALA A 24 -14.76 -9.97 18.07
C ALA A 24 -14.26 -9.91 16.61
N PRO A 25 -14.84 -9.06 15.78
CA PRO A 25 -14.43 -8.98 14.38
C PRO A 25 -12.96 -8.58 14.26
N ILE A 26 -12.25 -9.20 13.34
CA ILE A 26 -10.88 -8.88 12.99
C ILE A 26 -10.87 -7.51 12.31
N VAL A 27 -10.16 -6.56 12.88
CA VAL A 27 -10.05 -5.19 12.37
C VAL A 27 -8.94 -5.12 11.32
N LEU A 28 -9.33 -4.92 10.06
CA LEU A 28 -8.42 -4.72 8.94
C LEU A 28 -8.26 -3.22 8.66
N ALA A 29 -7.04 -2.68 8.69
CA ALA A 29 -6.80 -1.30 8.28
C ALA A 29 -6.00 -1.23 6.97
N THR A 30 -6.34 -0.26 6.12
CA THR A 30 -5.63 0.01 4.87
C THR A 30 -5.49 1.52 4.62
N LYS A 31 -4.48 1.89 3.84
CA LYS A 31 -4.15 3.27 3.49
C LYS A 31 -5.16 3.85 2.48
N GLY A 32 -5.06 5.17 2.20
CA GLY A 32 -6.04 5.93 1.40
C GLY A 32 -5.69 6.05 -0.08
N PHE A 33 -5.34 4.94 -0.77
CA PHE A 33 -5.12 4.93 -2.21
C PHE A 33 -5.63 3.62 -2.84
N THR A 34 -5.83 3.64 -4.15
CA THR A 34 -6.57 2.63 -4.91
C THR A 34 -6.13 1.20 -4.64
N GLU A 35 -4.84 0.90 -4.70
CA GLU A 35 -4.30 -0.44 -4.43
C GLU A 35 -4.73 -0.95 -3.04
N GLN A 36 -4.63 -0.10 -2.03
CA GLN A 36 -5.01 -0.46 -0.66
C GLN A 36 -6.53 -0.64 -0.49
N HIS A 37 -7.34 0.10 -1.24
CA HIS A 37 -8.79 -0.10 -1.26
C HIS A 37 -9.17 -1.43 -1.92
N ILE A 38 -8.47 -1.83 -2.99
CA ILE A 38 -8.66 -3.14 -3.63
C ILE A 38 -8.23 -4.26 -2.68
N LEU A 39 -7.05 -4.15 -2.06
CA LEU A 39 -6.56 -5.12 -1.07
C LEU A 39 -7.51 -5.26 0.13
N SER A 40 -8.06 -4.14 0.61
CA SER A 40 -9.08 -4.14 1.67
C SER A 40 -10.33 -4.91 1.27
N ALA A 41 -10.86 -4.64 0.07
CA ALA A 41 -12.06 -5.31 -0.44
C ALA A 41 -11.82 -6.81 -0.67
N MET A 42 -10.70 -7.18 -1.30
CA MET A 42 -10.32 -8.58 -1.51
C MET A 42 -10.20 -9.34 -0.19
N THR A 43 -9.45 -8.78 0.76
CA THR A 43 -9.23 -9.40 2.06
C THR A 43 -10.54 -9.58 2.82
N THR A 44 -11.37 -8.53 2.86
CA THR A 44 -12.66 -8.58 3.55
C THR A 44 -13.57 -9.67 2.96
N MET A 45 -13.77 -9.68 1.64
CA MET A 45 -14.64 -10.64 0.98
C MET A 45 -14.15 -12.07 1.14
N TYR A 46 -12.86 -12.31 0.92
CA TYR A 46 -12.30 -13.66 0.99
C TYR A 46 -12.30 -14.21 2.41
N LEU A 47 -11.90 -13.42 3.41
CA LEU A 47 -11.93 -13.84 4.80
C LEU A 47 -13.37 -14.09 5.27
N GLN A 48 -14.34 -13.25 4.88
CA GLN A 48 -15.75 -13.48 5.16
C GLN A 48 -16.26 -14.79 4.53
N LYS A 49 -15.86 -15.10 3.29
CA LYS A 49 -16.18 -16.39 2.64
C LYS A 49 -15.59 -17.57 3.40
N LYS A 50 -14.44 -17.39 4.04
CA LYS A 50 -13.79 -18.39 4.90
C LYS A 50 -14.40 -18.49 6.31
N GLY A 51 -15.39 -17.67 6.64
CA GLY A 51 -16.10 -17.70 7.92
C GLY A 51 -15.54 -16.74 8.98
N PHE A 52 -14.50 -15.93 8.66
CA PHE A 52 -14.00 -14.92 9.57
C PHE A 52 -14.91 -13.68 9.57
N GLN A 53 -15.08 -13.06 10.72
CA GLN A 53 -15.73 -11.76 10.80
C GLN A 53 -14.67 -10.67 10.65
N VAL A 54 -14.80 -9.81 9.63
CA VAL A 54 -13.83 -8.76 9.31
C VAL A 54 -14.51 -7.40 9.28
N GLN A 55 -13.90 -6.45 9.98
CA GLN A 55 -14.29 -5.04 9.99
C GLN A 55 -13.21 -4.21 9.27
N PRO A 56 -13.43 -3.77 8.03
CA PRO A 56 -12.47 -2.92 7.33
C PRO A 56 -12.52 -1.49 7.84
N LYS A 57 -11.33 -0.87 7.96
CA LYS A 57 -11.10 0.56 8.20
C LYS A 57 -10.15 1.06 7.13
N THR A 58 -10.62 1.91 6.26
CA THR A 58 -9.84 2.47 5.14
C THR A 58 -9.36 3.89 5.44
N ASN A 59 -8.44 4.40 4.64
CA ASN A 59 -7.88 5.76 4.75
C ASN A 59 -7.13 6.01 6.06
N ILE A 60 -6.47 4.98 6.59
CA ILE A 60 -5.65 5.09 7.80
C ILE A 60 -4.19 5.29 7.40
N ALA A 61 -3.61 6.44 7.77
CA ALA A 61 -2.19 6.71 7.49
C ALA A 61 -1.27 5.65 8.11
N ALA A 62 -0.14 5.35 7.46
CA ALA A 62 0.76 4.26 7.83
C ALA A 62 1.22 4.32 9.31
N VAL A 63 1.64 5.48 9.80
CA VAL A 63 2.08 5.67 11.20
C VAL A 63 0.93 5.44 12.18
N ILE A 64 -0.28 5.90 11.85
CA ILE A 64 -1.46 5.70 12.70
C ILE A 64 -1.83 4.22 12.74
N SER A 65 -1.86 3.55 11.59
CA SER A 65 -2.11 2.11 11.49
C SER A 65 -1.11 1.30 12.31
N ARG A 66 0.18 1.61 12.20
CA ARG A 66 1.26 0.97 12.95
C ARG A 66 1.05 1.10 14.46
N ASN A 67 0.82 2.31 14.96
CA ASN A 67 0.59 2.58 16.36
C ASN A 67 -0.66 1.86 16.88
N ALA A 68 -1.74 1.86 16.09
CA ALA A 68 -2.97 1.17 16.43
C ALA A 68 -2.82 -0.36 16.48
N MET A 69 -1.97 -0.96 15.63
CA MET A 69 -1.62 -2.39 15.72
C MET A 69 -0.87 -2.71 17.02
N VAL A 70 0.14 -1.93 17.36
CA VAL A 70 0.91 -2.11 18.61
C VAL A 70 0.02 -1.94 19.84
N ASN A 71 -0.99 -1.05 19.78
CA ASN A 71 -1.96 -0.80 20.85
C ASN A 71 -3.22 -1.69 20.76
N ASN A 72 -3.21 -2.76 19.99
CA ASN A 72 -4.30 -3.74 19.88
C ASN A 72 -5.65 -3.18 19.37
N GLN A 73 -5.63 -2.13 18.56
CA GLN A 73 -6.81 -1.48 17.97
C GLN A 73 -7.04 -1.86 16.51
N ILE A 74 -6.02 -2.38 15.85
CA ILE A 74 -6.03 -2.92 14.49
C ILE A 74 -5.34 -4.27 14.52
N ASP A 75 -5.86 -5.24 13.78
CA ASP A 75 -5.43 -6.63 13.78
C ASP A 75 -4.62 -7.03 12.56
N ILE A 76 -5.00 -6.50 11.40
CA ILE A 76 -4.38 -6.77 10.10
C ILE A 76 -4.12 -5.46 9.37
N THR A 77 -3.00 -5.39 8.66
CA THR A 77 -2.74 -4.36 7.64
C THR A 77 -1.97 -4.95 6.47
N TRP A 78 -2.13 -4.36 5.28
CA TRP A 78 -1.20 -4.55 4.17
C TRP A 78 -0.12 -3.49 4.26
N GLU A 79 1.11 -3.91 4.56
CA GLU A 79 2.23 -2.99 4.78
C GLU A 79 3.35 -3.22 3.76
N TYR A 80 4.17 -2.21 3.56
CA TYR A 80 5.29 -2.23 2.62
C TYR A 80 6.60 -2.34 3.36
N THR A 81 7.48 -3.21 2.86
CA THR A 81 8.80 -3.47 3.50
C THR A 81 9.61 -2.20 3.65
N GLY A 82 9.69 -1.35 2.64
CA GLY A 82 10.43 -0.09 2.69
C GLY A 82 9.87 0.89 3.72
N THR A 83 8.54 1.03 3.81
CA THR A 83 7.91 1.88 4.84
C THR A 83 8.24 1.40 6.24
N SER A 84 8.13 0.09 6.50
CA SER A 84 8.45 -0.45 7.81
C SER A 84 9.93 -0.31 8.15
N LEU A 85 10.81 -0.57 7.18
CA LEU A 85 12.25 -0.46 7.38
C LEU A 85 12.63 0.98 7.77
N ILE A 86 12.23 1.96 6.97
CA ILE A 86 12.71 3.34 7.09
C ILE A 86 11.89 4.13 8.12
N ILE A 87 10.56 4.12 7.98
CA ILE A 87 9.71 5.01 8.80
C ILE A 87 9.51 4.45 10.20
N PHE A 88 9.31 3.14 10.35
CA PHE A 88 9.01 2.56 11.67
C PHE A 88 10.27 2.10 12.40
N ASN A 89 11.18 1.42 11.70
CA ASN A 89 12.38 0.86 12.29
C ASN A 89 13.63 1.78 12.18
N LYS A 90 13.52 2.92 11.50
CA LYS A 90 14.58 3.94 11.38
C LYS A 90 15.88 3.41 10.77
N ILE A 91 15.77 2.48 9.83
CA ILE A 91 16.90 1.91 9.10
C ILE A 91 16.86 2.45 7.67
N ASP A 92 17.84 3.29 7.35
CA ASP A 92 18.02 3.94 6.03
C ASP A 92 19.07 3.24 5.15
N LYS A 93 19.69 2.18 5.69
CA LYS A 93 20.65 1.37 4.93
C LYS A 93 19.98 0.69 3.75
N ARG A 94 20.60 0.77 2.57
CA ARG A 94 20.19 0.00 1.39
C ARG A 94 20.31 -1.49 1.65
N MET A 95 19.26 -2.20 1.29
CA MET A 95 19.13 -3.65 1.44
C MET A 95 18.47 -4.22 0.20
N THR A 96 18.77 -5.46 -0.12
CA THR A 96 17.99 -6.21 -1.12
C THR A 96 16.54 -6.37 -0.65
N PRO A 97 15.60 -6.67 -1.56
CA PRO A 97 14.20 -6.93 -1.18
C PRO A 97 14.07 -7.99 -0.09
N GLN A 98 14.83 -9.10 -0.20
CA GLN A 98 14.81 -10.17 0.79
C GLN A 98 15.39 -9.75 2.14
N GLU A 99 16.53 -9.06 2.15
CA GLU A 99 17.12 -8.54 3.40
C GLU A 99 16.19 -7.54 4.10
N SER A 100 15.51 -6.68 3.33
CA SER A 100 14.51 -5.73 3.85
C SER A 100 13.37 -6.46 4.53
N TYR A 101 12.79 -7.47 3.85
CA TYR A 101 11.71 -8.29 4.40
C TYR A 101 12.14 -9.04 5.68
N ASP A 102 13.27 -9.73 5.67
CA ASP A 102 13.75 -10.50 6.81
C ASP A 102 14.05 -9.58 8.01
N THR A 103 14.55 -8.38 7.73
CA THR A 103 14.85 -7.39 8.77
C THR A 103 13.58 -6.86 9.43
N VAL A 104 12.60 -6.42 8.67
CA VAL A 104 11.34 -5.90 9.23
C VAL A 104 10.58 -7.00 9.95
N LYS A 105 10.51 -8.20 9.39
CA LYS A 105 9.88 -9.38 10.01
C LYS A 105 10.48 -9.67 11.39
N ARG A 106 11.80 -9.70 11.48
CA ARG A 106 12.51 -9.96 12.74
C ARG A 106 12.32 -8.85 13.79
N LEU A 107 12.33 -7.59 13.36
CA LEU A 107 12.18 -6.44 14.26
C LEU A 107 10.75 -6.33 14.78
N ASP A 108 9.79 -6.47 13.90
CA ASP A 108 8.37 -6.33 14.19
C ASP A 108 7.82 -7.48 15.02
N ALA A 109 8.43 -8.67 14.90
CA ALA A 109 8.09 -9.82 15.76
C ALA A 109 8.27 -9.51 17.26
N LYS A 110 9.22 -8.63 17.62
CA LYS A 110 9.41 -8.17 19.00
C LYS A 110 8.23 -7.36 19.55
N LEU A 111 7.42 -6.81 18.65
CA LEU A 111 6.20 -6.05 18.94
C LEU A 111 4.93 -6.91 18.79
N GLY A 112 5.09 -8.23 18.59
CA GLY A 112 3.98 -9.13 18.36
C GLY A 112 3.33 -9.00 17.00
N LEU A 113 4.01 -8.39 16.00
CA LEU A 113 3.54 -8.25 14.63
C LEU A 113 4.20 -9.29 13.73
N VAL A 114 3.37 -10.08 13.05
CA VAL A 114 3.82 -11.18 12.19
C VAL A 114 3.69 -10.76 10.73
N TRP A 115 4.81 -10.67 10.04
CA TRP A 115 4.87 -10.49 8.59
C TRP A 115 4.67 -11.84 7.91
N LEU A 116 3.62 -11.98 7.13
CA LEU A 116 3.31 -13.17 6.34
C LEU A 116 4.12 -13.18 5.03
N LYS A 117 3.73 -14.01 4.05
CA LYS A 117 4.44 -14.05 2.76
C LYS A 117 4.19 -12.76 1.98
N PRO A 118 5.25 -12.11 1.47
CA PRO A 118 5.09 -10.94 0.62
C PRO A 118 4.46 -11.33 -0.72
N ALA A 119 3.74 -10.38 -1.32
CA ALA A 119 3.37 -10.49 -2.73
C ALA A 119 4.60 -10.29 -3.63
N ASP A 120 4.58 -10.90 -4.81
CA ASP A 120 5.63 -10.73 -5.84
C ASP A 120 5.43 -9.40 -6.59
N MET A 121 5.40 -8.32 -5.83
CA MET A 121 5.22 -6.98 -6.37
C MET A 121 6.03 -5.94 -5.60
N ASN A 122 6.42 -4.90 -6.30
CA ASN A 122 7.16 -3.77 -5.75
C ASN A 122 6.47 -2.46 -6.14
N ASN A 123 5.67 -1.91 -5.23
CA ASN A 123 5.03 -0.62 -5.40
C ASN A 123 5.97 0.49 -4.91
N THR A 124 7.02 0.77 -5.69
CA THR A 124 7.99 1.82 -5.35
C THR A 124 7.57 3.19 -5.88
N TYR A 125 8.17 4.22 -5.33
CA TYR A 125 8.14 5.55 -5.92
C TYR A 125 9.01 5.61 -7.17
N ALA A 126 8.60 6.43 -8.13
CA ALA A 126 9.39 6.84 -9.27
C ALA A 126 8.98 8.26 -9.71
N PHE A 127 9.74 8.87 -10.60
CA PHE A 127 9.27 10.05 -11.33
C PHE A 127 8.81 9.64 -12.72
N ALA A 128 7.81 10.34 -13.21
CA ALA A 128 7.32 10.17 -14.57
C ALA A 128 7.10 11.53 -15.26
N MET A 129 7.13 11.48 -16.58
CA MET A 129 6.86 12.60 -17.50
C MET A 129 5.85 12.16 -18.57
N GLN A 130 5.30 13.10 -19.32
CA GLN A 130 4.64 12.76 -20.59
C GLN A 130 5.66 12.03 -21.48
N ARG A 131 5.26 10.90 -22.08
CA ARG A 131 6.15 10.08 -22.92
C ARG A 131 6.69 10.86 -24.10
N GLU A 132 5.81 11.53 -24.85
CA GLU A 132 6.20 12.34 -26.02
C GLU A 132 7.29 13.36 -25.66
N ARG A 133 7.14 14.04 -24.53
CA ARG A 133 8.12 15.02 -24.07
C ARG A 133 9.42 14.35 -23.64
N ALA A 134 9.37 13.27 -22.88
CA ALA A 134 10.55 12.55 -22.46
C ALA A 134 11.37 12.06 -23.66
N GLU A 135 10.72 11.51 -24.67
CA GLU A 135 11.36 11.04 -25.90
C GLU A 135 11.95 12.19 -26.72
N LYS A 136 11.22 13.29 -26.87
CA LYS A 136 11.69 14.50 -27.59
C LYS A 136 12.93 15.12 -26.93
N GLU A 137 12.99 15.12 -25.60
CA GLU A 137 14.09 15.69 -24.84
C GLU A 137 15.20 14.66 -24.50
N GLY A 138 15.02 13.37 -24.88
CA GLY A 138 15.98 12.30 -24.66
C GLY A 138 16.13 11.91 -23.18
N ILE A 139 15.08 12.12 -22.36
CA ILE A 139 15.09 11.88 -20.91
C ILE A 139 14.56 10.50 -20.61
N THR A 140 15.38 9.65 -20.04
CA THR A 140 15.02 8.28 -19.63
C THR A 140 15.33 7.99 -18.16
N THR A 141 16.21 8.80 -17.53
CA THR A 141 16.65 8.63 -16.14
C THR A 141 16.38 9.88 -15.30
N LEU A 142 16.39 9.71 -13.98
CA LEU A 142 16.30 10.83 -13.03
C LEU A 142 17.51 11.78 -13.16
N SER A 143 18.71 11.27 -13.38
CA SER A 143 19.90 12.11 -13.60
C SER A 143 19.72 13.00 -14.81
N GLN A 144 19.24 12.48 -15.94
CA GLN A 144 18.99 13.28 -17.15
C GLN A 144 17.90 14.33 -16.95
N MET A 145 16.86 14.00 -16.18
CA MET A 145 15.84 14.98 -15.79
C MET A 145 16.46 16.15 -15.02
N VAL A 146 17.32 15.86 -14.04
CA VAL A 146 18.00 16.89 -13.22
C VAL A 146 18.95 17.74 -14.07
N GLU A 147 19.74 17.12 -14.94
CA GLU A 147 20.61 17.85 -15.89
C GLU A 147 19.81 18.81 -16.77
N ARG A 148 18.64 18.38 -17.25
CA ARG A 148 17.76 19.23 -18.04
C ARG A 148 17.20 20.40 -17.23
N MET A 149 16.82 20.17 -16.00
CA MET A 149 16.34 21.24 -15.09
C MET A 149 17.44 22.26 -14.81
N ASP A 150 18.67 21.80 -14.55
CA ASP A 150 19.82 22.67 -14.30
C ASP A 150 20.17 23.51 -15.56
N TYR A 151 20.16 22.89 -16.74
CA TYR A 151 20.35 23.60 -18.00
C TYR A 151 19.33 24.73 -18.20
N LEU A 152 18.05 24.47 -17.95
CA LEU A 152 17.01 25.48 -18.09
C LEU A 152 17.14 26.61 -17.07
N ARG A 153 17.50 26.29 -15.84
CA ARG A 153 17.71 27.28 -14.80
C ARG A 153 18.81 28.29 -15.19
N GLU A 154 19.86 27.83 -15.88
CA GLU A 154 20.98 28.68 -16.30
C GLU A 154 20.69 29.46 -17.59
N HIS A 155 19.98 28.83 -18.57
CA HIS A 155 19.83 29.37 -19.91
C HIS A 155 18.46 29.92 -20.24
N ASP A 156 17.41 29.47 -19.52
CA ASP A 156 16.03 29.92 -19.69
C ASP A 156 15.27 29.92 -18.34
N PRO A 157 15.63 30.81 -17.41
CA PRO A 157 15.04 30.84 -16.07
C PRO A 157 13.52 31.06 -16.04
N LYS A 158 12.91 31.49 -17.15
CA LYS A 158 11.46 31.67 -17.26
C LYS A 158 10.72 30.34 -17.47
N ASN A 159 11.42 29.31 -17.96
CA ASN A 159 10.90 27.97 -18.20
C ASN A 159 11.35 26.97 -17.12
N ASN A 160 11.39 27.40 -15.86
CA ASN A 160 11.67 26.51 -14.77
C ASN A 160 10.64 25.39 -14.66
N TRP A 161 11.11 24.16 -14.62
CA TRP A 161 10.27 22.99 -14.47
C TRP A 161 9.51 22.97 -13.16
N LEU A 162 8.27 22.48 -13.23
CA LEU A 162 7.40 22.23 -12.09
C LEU A 162 7.33 20.73 -11.81
N LEU A 163 7.53 20.36 -10.56
CA LEU A 163 7.44 18.97 -10.09
C LEU A 163 6.18 18.77 -9.25
N GLY A 164 5.37 17.78 -9.63
CA GLY A 164 4.22 17.32 -8.85
C GLY A 164 4.63 16.31 -7.79
N LEU A 165 4.25 16.53 -6.52
CA LEU A 165 4.55 15.63 -5.41
C LEU A 165 3.33 15.45 -4.53
N ASP A 166 3.20 14.28 -3.89
CA ASP A 166 2.29 14.14 -2.76
C ASP A 166 2.87 14.75 -1.48
N LEU A 167 1.97 15.09 -0.57
CA LEU A 167 2.32 15.75 0.71
C LEU A 167 3.14 14.84 1.62
N GLU A 168 2.90 13.53 1.58
CA GLU A 168 3.59 12.56 2.43
C GLU A 168 5.06 12.48 2.02
N PHE A 169 5.35 12.25 0.74
CA PHE A 169 6.72 12.16 0.23
C PHE A 169 7.50 13.46 0.45
N ALA A 170 6.87 14.60 0.26
CA ALA A 170 7.51 15.90 0.49
C ALA A 170 8.02 16.08 1.93
N GLY A 171 7.32 15.50 2.92
CA GLY A 171 7.63 15.61 4.34
C GLY A 171 8.42 14.45 4.96
N ARG A 172 8.61 13.33 4.24
CA ARG A 172 9.30 12.13 4.77
C ARG A 172 10.79 12.35 4.91
N SER A 173 11.38 11.69 5.92
CA SER A 173 12.84 11.68 6.11
C SER A 173 13.63 11.00 4.99
N ASP A 174 12.98 10.10 4.24
CA ASP A 174 13.48 9.41 3.05
C ASP A 174 12.85 9.95 1.74
N GLY A 175 12.22 11.12 1.80
CA GLY A 175 11.49 11.72 0.70
C GLY A 175 12.29 12.75 -0.10
N MET A 176 11.63 13.89 -0.39
CA MET A 176 12.16 14.89 -1.34
C MET A 176 13.53 15.45 -0.96
N LYS A 177 13.77 15.75 0.32
CA LYS A 177 15.05 16.34 0.76
C LYS A 177 16.27 15.44 0.51
N PRO A 178 16.28 14.15 0.94
CA PRO A 178 17.40 13.26 0.61
C PRO A 178 17.47 12.91 -0.88
N LEU A 179 16.36 12.89 -1.61
CA LEU A 179 16.37 12.74 -3.07
C LEU A 179 17.15 13.86 -3.74
N GLN A 180 16.85 15.12 -3.38
CA GLN A 180 17.58 16.28 -3.87
C GLN A 180 19.08 16.18 -3.60
N GLN A 181 19.46 15.72 -2.42
CA GLN A 181 20.87 15.51 -2.06
C GLN A 181 21.54 14.44 -2.92
N THR A 182 20.87 13.29 -3.13
CA THR A 182 21.38 12.16 -3.91
C THR A 182 21.59 12.52 -5.38
N TYR A 183 20.66 13.26 -5.95
CA TYR A 183 20.68 13.66 -7.36
C TYR A 183 21.30 15.03 -7.60
N SER A 184 21.77 15.71 -6.56
CA SER A 184 22.23 17.12 -6.62
C SER A 184 21.17 18.04 -7.26
N MET A 185 19.90 17.74 -7.02
CA MET A 185 18.77 18.42 -7.62
C MET A 185 18.51 19.75 -6.90
N HIS A 186 18.61 20.83 -7.61
CA HIS A 186 18.34 22.17 -7.09
C HIS A 186 16.90 22.55 -7.42
N LEU A 187 16.06 22.63 -6.39
CA LEU A 187 14.65 23.02 -6.51
C LEU A 187 14.34 24.12 -5.53
N ASP A 188 13.74 25.18 -6.05
CA ASP A 188 13.11 26.20 -5.25
C ASP A 188 11.68 25.83 -4.90
N ARG A 189 11.20 26.33 -3.77
CA ARG A 189 9.82 26.06 -3.28
C ARG A 189 8.74 26.32 -4.35
N PRO A 190 8.81 27.38 -5.18
CA PRO A 190 7.84 27.62 -6.25
C PRO A 190 7.81 26.56 -7.35
N GLN A 191 8.83 25.72 -7.48
CA GLN A 191 8.89 24.64 -8.48
C GLN A 191 8.18 23.38 -8.02
N ILE A 192 7.81 23.27 -6.75
CA ILE A 192 7.15 22.10 -6.17
C ILE A 192 5.64 22.37 -6.09
N ARG A 193 4.85 21.49 -6.69
CA ARG A 193 3.39 21.46 -6.62
C ARG A 193 2.96 20.26 -5.77
N GLN A 194 2.59 20.55 -4.52
CA GLN A 194 2.06 19.54 -3.62
C GLN A 194 0.57 19.35 -3.87
N MET A 195 0.16 18.09 -4.05
CA MET A 195 -1.23 17.73 -4.33
C MET A 195 -1.54 16.32 -3.83
N ASP A 196 -2.80 15.92 -3.94
CA ASP A 196 -3.19 14.54 -3.68
C ASP A 196 -2.46 13.59 -4.64
N PRO A 197 -2.00 12.40 -4.19
CA PRO A 197 -1.26 11.45 -5.03
C PRO A 197 -1.95 11.15 -6.34
N GLY A 198 -3.28 10.98 -6.33
CA GLY A 198 -4.07 10.71 -7.53
C GLY A 198 -4.07 11.85 -8.54
N LEU A 199 -3.92 13.10 -8.10
CA LEU A 199 -3.92 14.28 -8.99
C LEU A 199 -2.58 14.47 -9.70
N VAL A 200 -1.48 13.94 -9.19
CA VAL A 200 -0.15 14.08 -9.82
C VAL A 200 -0.15 13.53 -11.24
N TYR A 201 -0.78 12.38 -11.46
CA TYR A 201 -0.84 11.74 -12.79
C TYR A 201 -1.60 12.60 -13.80
N ASN A 202 -2.73 13.18 -13.41
CA ASN A 202 -3.48 14.11 -14.25
C ASN A 202 -2.66 15.37 -14.54
N ALA A 203 -1.98 15.90 -13.54
CA ALA A 203 -1.14 17.08 -13.69
C ALA A 203 0.02 16.85 -14.68
N ILE A 204 0.62 15.65 -14.69
CA ILE A 204 1.64 15.27 -15.70
C ILE A 204 0.99 15.16 -17.08
N ARG A 205 -0.12 14.39 -17.21
CA ARG A 205 -0.83 14.19 -18.49
C ARG A 205 -1.22 15.52 -19.12
N ASP A 206 -1.75 16.44 -18.32
CA ASP A 206 -2.30 17.71 -18.79
C ASP A 206 -1.24 18.82 -18.90
N GLY A 207 0.03 18.53 -18.56
CA GLY A 207 1.14 19.48 -18.65
C GLY A 207 1.12 20.59 -17.58
N PHE A 208 0.38 20.40 -16.48
CA PHE A 208 0.41 21.33 -15.34
C PHE A 208 1.69 21.20 -14.51
N VAL A 209 2.38 20.06 -14.63
CA VAL A 209 3.72 19.83 -14.13
C VAL A 209 4.55 19.13 -15.18
N ASP A 210 5.85 19.36 -15.19
CA ASP A 210 6.78 18.81 -16.18
C ASP A 210 7.14 17.36 -15.88
N ALA A 211 7.25 17.04 -14.60
CA ALA A 211 7.41 15.69 -14.07
C ALA A 211 6.70 15.55 -12.73
N GLY A 212 6.42 14.34 -12.31
CA GLY A 212 5.78 14.11 -11.02
C GLY A 212 6.17 12.79 -10.40
N LEU A 213 6.06 12.75 -9.08
CA LEU A 213 6.23 11.52 -8.30
C LEU A 213 5.02 10.62 -8.49
N ILE A 214 5.28 9.38 -8.84
CA ILE A 214 4.25 8.36 -9.09
C ILE A 214 4.55 7.07 -8.28
N TYR A 215 3.54 6.22 -8.18
CA TYR A 215 3.70 4.84 -7.72
C TYR A 215 3.78 3.92 -8.94
N THR A 216 4.75 3.01 -8.97
CA THR A 216 5.04 2.19 -10.16
C THR A 216 3.94 1.18 -10.51
N THR A 217 3.08 0.82 -9.56
CA THR A 217 1.95 -0.08 -9.78
C THR A 217 0.63 0.63 -10.10
N ASP A 218 0.64 1.98 -10.19
CA ASP A 218 -0.56 2.75 -10.49
C ASP A 218 -0.98 2.59 -11.96
N GLY A 219 -2.24 2.26 -12.19
CA GLY A 219 -2.78 2.01 -13.53
C GLY A 219 -2.73 3.21 -14.48
N ARG A 220 -2.74 4.43 -13.92
CA ARG A 220 -2.66 5.68 -14.70
C ARG A 220 -1.32 5.88 -15.39
N VAL A 221 -0.24 5.24 -14.91
CA VAL A 221 1.06 5.27 -15.60
C VAL A 221 0.90 4.77 -17.04
N LYS A 222 0.26 3.61 -17.20
CA LYS A 222 -0.03 3.02 -18.51
C LYS A 222 -1.21 3.72 -19.18
N GLY A 223 -2.27 4.01 -18.44
CA GLY A 223 -3.50 4.61 -18.98
C GLY A 223 -3.32 6.01 -19.56
N PHE A 224 -2.36 6.78 -19.04
CA PHE A 224 -2.03 8.13 -19.53
C PHE A 224 -0.76 8.16 -20.36
N ASP A 225 -0.22 6.99 -20.73
CA ASP A 225 1.02 6.85 -21.50
C ASP A 225 2.19 7.67 -20.92
N LEU A 226 2.41 7.54 -19.60
CA LEU A 226 3.49 8.23 -18.93
C LEU A 226 4.81 7.46 -19.09
N LYS A 227 5.90 8.20 -19.28
CA LYS A 227 7.26 7.64 -19.25
C LYS A 227 7.76 7.65 -17.82
N VAL A 228 7.93 6.47 -17.22
CA VAL A 228 8.63 6.33 -15.95
C VAL A 228 10.12 6.51 -16.17
N LEU A 229 10.74 7.35 -15.35
CA LEU A 229 12.19 7.58 -15.37
C LEU A 229 12.89 6.58 -14.48
N GLU A 230 13.99 6.05 -14.98
CA GLU A 230 14.84 5.12 -14.23
C GLU A 230 15.51 5.84 -13.05
N ASP A 231 15.46 5.24 -11.87
CA ASP A 231 16.22 5.65 -10.69
C ASP A 231 17.67 5.14 -10.82
N ASP A 232 18.46 5.77 -11.66
CA ASP A 232 19.81 5.36 -12.04
C ASP A 232 20.84 5.43 -10.90
N LYS A 233 20.53 6.16 -9.82
CA LYS A 233 21.31 6.14 -8.56
C LYS A 233 20.71 5.20 -7.51
N GLY A 234 19.59 4.55 -7.80
CA GLY A 234 18.92 3.59 -6.92
C GLY A 234 18.53 4.20 -5.58
N PHE A 235 17.94 5.36 -5.57
CA PHE A 235 17.52 6.07 -4.36
C PHE A 235 16.34 5.37 -3.68
N PHE A 236 15.35 4.92 -4.46
CA PHE A 236 14.14 4.34 -3.92
C PHE A 236 14.37 2.89 -3.45
N PRO A 237 13.98 2.54 -2.21
CA PRO A 237 14.06 1.16 -1.73
C PRO A 237 12.96 0.29 -2.35
N SER A 238 13.03 -1.01 -2.07
CA SER A 238 11.96 -1.94 -2.41
C SER A 238 10.78 -1.79 -1.45
N TYR A 239 9.57 -1.81 -2.00
CA TYR A 239 8.29 -1.73 -1.28
C TYR A 239 7.42 -2.96 -1.60
N ALA A 240 7.89 -4.17 -1.25
CA ALA A 240 7.06 -5.37 -1.36
C ALA A 240 5.89 -5.29 -0.38
N VAL A 241 4.67 -5.44 -0.90
CA VAL A 241 3.46 -5.43 -0.07
C VAL A 241 3.26 -6.76 0.63
N THR A 242 2.92 -6.72 1.91
CA THR A 242 2.85 -7.91 2.76
C THR A 242 1.70 -7.79 3.77
N PRO A 243 0.90 -8.84 3.96
CA PRO A 243 -0.06 -8.85 5.08
C PRO A 243 0.71 -8.96 6.40
N VAL A 244 0.43 -8.04 7.32
CA VAL A 244 0.97 -8.03 8.67
C VAL A 244 -0.17 -8.22 9.66
N VAL A 245 -0.02 -9.17 10.58
CA VAL A 245 -1.06 -9.58 11.51
C VAL A 245 -0.52 -9.57 12.93
N ARG A 246 -1.33 -9.17 13.91
CA ARG A 246 -0.97 -9.33 15.31
C ARG A 246 -0.92 -10.82 15.68
N LYS A 247 0.14 -11.23 16.37
CA LYS A 247 0.34 -12.64 16.75
C LYS A 247 -0.85 -13.24 17.52
N PRO A 248 -1.46 -12.58 18.52
CA PRO A 248 -2.62 -13.15 19.21
C PRO A 248 -3.82 -13.42 18.29
N ILE A 249 -3.97 -12.65 17.20
CA ILE A 249 -5.04 -12.84 16.23
C ILE A 249 -4.78 -14.08 15.37
N LEU A 250 -3.54 -14.30 14.96
CA LEU A 250 -3.17 -15.53 14.24
C LEU A 250 -3.37 -16.77 15.12
N ASP A 251 -2.93 -16.70 16.38
CA ASP A 251 -3.03 -17.82 17.32
C ASP A 251 -4.51 -18.18 17.60
N ALA A 252 -5.40 -17.17 17.62
CA ALA A 252 -6.84 -17.36 17.87
C ALA A 252 -7.65 -17.75 16.63
N ASN A 253 -7.09 -17.62 15.42
CA ASN A 253 -7.80 -17.81 14.16
C ASN A 253 -7.04 -18.75 13.21
N PRO A 254 -7.07 -20.06 13.42
CA PRO A 254 -6.40 -21.04 12.56
C PRO A 254 -6.81 -20.91 11.09
N GLY A 255 -5.84 -20.93 10.16
CA GLY A 255 -6.04 -20.79 8.73
C GLY A 255 -6.14 -19.33 8.23
N LEU A 256 -6.03 -18.34 9.12
CA LEU A 256 -6.00 -16.92 8.73
C LEU A 256 -4.73 -16.59 7.93
N ASP A 257 -3.59 -17.13 8.33
CA ASP A 257 -2.31 -16.99 7.64
C ASP A 257 -2.34 -17.61 6.25
N ASP A 258 -2.89 -18.81 6.11
CA ASP A 258 -3.04 -19.49 4.80
C ASP A 258 -3.96 -18.68 3.87
N ALA A 259 -5.05 -18.14 4.38
CA ALA A 259 -5.96 -17.31 3.59
C ALA A 259 -5.27 -16.02 3.11
N LEU A 260 -4.55 -15.33 3.98
CA LEU A 260 -3.81 -14.11 3.60
C LEU A 260 -2.65 -14.41 2.66
N ASN A 261 -1.91 -15.51 2.88
CA ASN A 261 -0.85 -15.97 1.98
C ASN A 261 -1.38 -16.37 0.60
N THR A 262 -2.61 -16.90 0.53
CA THR A 262 -3.27 -17.18 -0.75
C THR A 262 -3.50 -15.88 -1.52
N LEU A 263 -3.97 -14.83 -0.87
CA LEU A 263 -4.17 -13.53 -1.53
C LEU A 263 -2.84 -12.92 -1.99
N SER A 264 -1.81 -12.88 -1.13
CA SER A 264 -0.50 -12.32 -1.52
C SER A 264 0.14 -13.09 -2.68
N GLY A 265 -0.04 -14.41 -2.73
CA GLY A 265 0.49 -15.26 -3.80
C GLY A 265 -0.16 -15.05 -5.18
N LEU A 266 -1.30 -14.37 -5.26
CA LEU A 266 -1.97 -14.04 -6.54
C LEU A 266 -1.52 -12.68 -7.09
N LEU A 267 -0.78 -11.89 -6.34
CA LEU A 267 -0.45 -10.51 -6.67
C LEU A 267 0.98 -10.42 -7.23
N ASN A 268 1.10 -9.72 -8.34
CA ASN A 268 2.34 -9.24 -8.92
C ASN A 268 2.11 -7.85 -9.52
N ASN A 269 3.16 -7.20 -10.02
CA ASN A 269 3.06 -5.85 -10.59
C ASN A 269 2.01 -5.73 -11.70
N ASP A 270 1.96 -6.70 -12.64
CA ASP A 270 1.03 -6.64 -13.76
C ASP A 270 -0.43 -6.81 -13.32
N VAL A 271 -0.66 -7.77 -12.40
CA VAL A 271 -2.00 -8.00 -11.83
C VAL A 271 -2.48 -6.73 -11.13
N ILE A 272 -1.70 -6.20 -10.20
CA ILE A 272 -2.18 -5.07 -9.39
C ILE A 272 -2.33 -3.79 -10.22
N SER A 273 -1.43 -3.54 -11.18
CA SER A 273 -1.56 -2.40 -12.09
C SER A 273 -2.82 -2.50 -12.94
N THR A 274 -3.17 -3.71 -13.38
CA THR A 274 -4.42 -3.95 -14.13
C THR A 274 -5.66 -3.71 -13.26
N LEU A 275 -5.65 -4.16 -12.01
CA LEU A 275 -6.75 -3.93 -11.07
C LEU A 275 -6.88 -2.44 -10.71
N ASN A 276 -5.75 -1.76 -10.49
CA ASN A 276 -5.72 -0.32 -10.25
C ASN A 276 -6.29 0.45 -11.45
N ALA A 277 -5.93 0.07 -12.68
CA ALA A 277 -6.45 0.73 -13.89
C ALA A 277 -7.98 0.63 -14.01
N LYS A 278 -8.58 -0.50 -13.68
CA LYS A 278 -10.05 -0.64 -13.66
C LYS A 278 -10.72 0.38 -12.74
N VAL A 279 -10.09 0.69 -11.60
CA VAL A 279 -10.62 1.69 -10.66
C VAL A 279 -10.30 3.11 -11.14
N ASP A 280 -9.04 3.39 -11.47
CA ASP A 280 -8.56 4.75 -11.68
C ASP A 280 -8.87 5.29 -13.10
N ILE A 281 -9.02 4.39 -14.09
CA ILE A 281 -9.29 4.74 -15.51
C ILE A 281 -10.73 4.39 -15.87
N ASP A 282 -11.18 3.14 -15.59
CA ASP A 282 -12.50 2.68 -15.99
C ASP A 282 -13.58 3.08 -14.97
N HIS A 283 -13.19 3.73 -13.86
CA HIS A 283 -14.07 4.21 -12.79
C HIS A 283 -14.93 3.12 -12.13
N GLU A 284 -14.42 1.89 -12.10
CA GLU A 284 -15.07 0.80 -11.38
C GLU A 284 -14.83 0.93 -9.87
N SER A 285 -15.77 0.44 -9.06
CA SER A 285 -15.55 0.45 -7.61
C SER A 285 -14.50 -0.61 -7.21
N PRO A 286 -13.65 -0.33 -6.20
CA PRO A 286 -12.70 -1.31 -5.68
C PRO A 286 -13.36 -2.64 -5.27
N GLN A 287 -14.61 -2.58 -4.78
CA GLN A 287 -15.39 -3.76 -4.39
C GLN A 287 -15.77 -4.61 -5.59
N LYS A 288 -16.14 -4.01 -6.73
CA LYS A 288 -16.46 -4.73 -7.97
C LYS A 288 -15.21 -5.41 -8.50
N VAL A 289 -14.12 -4.66 -8.63
CA VAL A 289 -12.83 -5.14 -9.13
C VAL A 289 -12.31 -6.31 -8.28
N ALA A 290 -12.34 -6.16 -6.95
CA ALA A 290 -11.95 -7.20 -6.02
C ALA A 290 -12.80 -8.48 -6.14
N ARG A 291 -14.13 -8.32 -6.27
CA ARG A 291 -15.06 -9.44 -6.42
C ARG A 291 -14.80 -10.22 -7.70
N GLU A 292 -14.68 -9.54 -8.83
CA GLU A 292 -14.40 -10.17 -10.13
C GLU A 292 -13.07 -10.92 -10.11
N PHE A 293 -12.03 -10.32 -9.55
CA PHE A 293 -10.73 -10.97 -9.40
C PHE A 293 -10.81 -12.24 -8.55
N LEU A 294 -11.48 -12.18 -7.39
CA LEU A 294 -11.64 -13.34 -6.51
C LEU A 294 -12.47 -14.45 -7.17
N GLN A 295 -13.52 -14.12 -7.94
CA GLN A 295 -14.32 -15.07 -8.70
C GLN A 295 -13.51 -15.77 -9.81
N GLN A 296 -12.70 -15.02 -10.56
CA GLN A 296 -11.79 -15.56 -11.58
C GLN A 296 -10.83 -16.60 -10.99
N HIS A 297 -10.39 -16.38 -9.75
CA HIS A 297 -9.52 -17.30 -9.01
C HIS A 297 -10.26 -18.36 -8.17
N LYS A 298 -11.60 -18.45 -8.29
CA LYS A 298 -12.45 -19.41 -7.56
C LYS A 298 -12.36 -19.29 -6.03
N LEU A 299 -12.16 -18.08 -5.54
CA LEU A 299 -12.06 -17.76 -4.12
C LEU A 299 -13.38 -17.23 -3.52
N LEU A 300 -14.35 -16.89 -4.37
CA LEU A 300 -15.73 -16.54 -4.00
C LEU A 300 -16.74 -17.47 -4.63
#